data_af725829a687ce569b792c1b98025ab5
#
_entry.id   af725829a687ce569b792c1b98025ab5
#
_cell.length_a   1.000
_cell.length_b   1.000
_cell.length_c   1.000
_cell.angle_alpha   90.00
_cell.angle_beta   90.00
_cell.angle_gamma   90.00
#
_symmetry.space_group_name_H-M   'P 1'
#
loop_
_entity.id
_entity.type
_entity.pdbx_description
1 polymer ?
#
loop_
_entity_poly.entity_id
_entity_poly.type
_entity_poly.pdbx_seq_one_letter_code
_entity_poly.pdbx_strand_id
1 'polypeptide(L)'
;MVYDLDMLKAFYASFEKKIGRVRAVLQRPLTLAEKILYTHLYDDAQLKNYERGEDYVNFRPDRVAMQDATAQMALLQFINAGKDSAAVPSTVHCDHLIQAYKGAGPDIATATETNREVYDFLRDVSSRFGIGFWKPGAGIIHQV
;
A
#
# COMPACT_ATOMS: atom_id res chain seq x y z
N MET A 1 -4.45 11.23 -0.46
CA MET A 1 -4.35 11.31 1.02
C MET A 1 -3.16 10.48 1.48
N VAL A 2 -2.30 11.02 2.33
CA VAL A 2 -1.08 10.35 2.83
C VAL A 2 -1.34 9.59 4.13
N TYR A 3 -2.28 10.07 4.92
CA TYR A 3 -2.59 9.54 6.26
C TYR A 3 -4.06 9.81 6.62
N ASP A 4 -4.71 8.83 7.26
CA ASP A 4 -6.10 8.93 7.73
C ASP A 4 -6.21 8.38 9.17
N LEU A 5 -6.15 9.27 10.15
CA LEU A 5 -6.22 8.90 11.56
C LEU A 5 -7.59 8.37 11.98
N ASP A 6 -8.65 8.91 11.39
CA ASP A 6 -10.01 8.50 11.76
C ASP A 6 -10.32 7.10 11.24
N MET A 7 -9.85 6.76 10.03
CA MET A 7 -9.90 5.40 9.50
C MET A 7 -9.15 4.42 10.42
N LEU A 8 -7.94 4.76 10.87
CA LEU A 8 -7.16 3.93 11.79
C LEU A 8 -7.88 3.73 13.13
N LYS A 9 -8.42 4.78 13.73
CA LYS A 9 -9.19 4.70 14.98
C LYS A 9 -10.42 3.82 14.81
N ALA A 10 -11.16 3.97 13.72
CA ALA A 10 -12.33 3.16 13.42
C ALA A 10 -11.98 1.68 13.24
N PHE A 11 -10.86 1.38 12.55
CA PHE A 11 -10.36 0.03 12.40
C PHE A 11 -10.07 -0.61 13.75
N TYR A 12 -9.27 0.03 14.60
CA TYR A 12 -8.93 -0.52 15.92
C TYR A 12 -10.14 -0.63 16.85
N ALA A 13 -11.07 0.32 16.82
CA ALA A 13 -12.31 0.24 17.59
C ALA A 13 -13.19 -0.97 17.22
N SER A 14 -13.13 -1.40 15.95
CA SER A 14 -13.89 -2.56 15.45
C SER A 14 -13.15 -3.89 15.59
N PHE A 15 -11.84 -3.87 15.84
CA PHE A 15 -10.94 -5.02 15.73
C PHE A 15 -11.33 -6.19 16.64
N GLU A 16 -11.55 -5.91 17.93
CA GLU A 16 -11.90 -6.94 18.92
C GLU A 16 -13.21 -7.65 18.56
N LYS A 17 -14.24 -6.88 18.15
CA LYS A 17 -15.53 -7.43 17.73
C LYS A 17 -15.39 -8.31 16.49
N LYS A 18 -14.58 -7.89 15.50
CA LYS A 18 -14.30 -8.69 14.29
C LYS A 18 -13.62 -10.01 14.67
N ILE A 19 -12.58 -9.97 15.50
CA ILE A 19 -11.87 -11.18 15.98
C ILE A 19 -12.80 -12.12 16.75
N GLY A 20 -13.69 -11.59 17.57
CA GLY A 20 -14.70 -12.40 18.27
C GLY A 20 -15.58 -13.19 17.31
N ARG A 21 -16.05 -12.56 16.23
CA ARG A 21 -16.84 -13.23 15.18
C ARG A 21 -16.03 -14.31 14.45
N VAL A 22 -14.78 -14.01 14.11
CA VAL A 22 -13.89 -14.99 13.44
C VAL A 22 -13.67 -16.22 14.32
N ARG A 23 -13.42 -16.03 15.62
CA ARG A 23 -13.27 -17.15 16.56
C ARG A 23 -14.54 -17.98 16.69
N ALA A 24 -15.72 -17.33 16.67
CA ALA A 24 -16.99 -18.03 16.72
C ALA A 24 -17.24 -18.92 15.50
N VAL A 25 -16.77 -18.53 14.32
CA VAL A 25 -16.89 -19.32 13.08
C VAL A 25 -15.82 -20.41 13.00
N LEU A 26 -14.57 -20.09 13.30
CA LEU A 26 -13.46 -21.03 13.11
C LEU A 26 -13.27 -22.02 14.26
N GLN A 27 -13.83 -21.74 15.44
CA GLN A 27 -13.79 -22.60 16.63
C GLN A 27 -12.37 -23.04 17.03
N ARG A 28 -11.36 -22.18 16.79
CA ARG A 28 -9.95 -22.45 17.11
C ARG A 28 -9.18 -21.16 17.41
N PRO A 29 -7.99 -21.27 18.04
CA PRO A 29 -7.06 -20.14 18.17
C PRO A 29 -6.64 -19.60 16.81
N LEU A 30 -6.35 -18.29 16.76
CA LEU A 30 -5.88 -17.58 15.56
C LEU A 30 -4.44 -17.12 15.75
N THR A 31 -3.63 -17.27 14.72
CA THR A 31 -2.32 -16.62 14.62
C THR A 31 -2.49 -15.10 14.45
N LEU A 32 -1.42 -14.33 14.63
CA LEU A 32 -1.46 -12.89 14.37
C LEU A 32 -1.79 -12.59 12.91
N ALA A 33 -1.18 -13.32 11.97
CA ALA A 33 -1.45 -13.17 10.54
C ALA A 33 -2.93 -13.40 10.20
N GLU A 34 -3.54 -14.45 10.75
CA GLU A 34 -4.98 -14.71 10.55
C GLU A 34 -5.84 -13.60 11.14
N LYS A 35 -5.51 -13.06 12.31
CA LYS A 35 -6.24 -11.92 12.89
C LYS A 35 -6.20 -10.71 11.95
N ILE A 36 -5.05 -10.40 11.37
CA ILE A 36 -4.89 -9.30 10.42
C ILE A 36 -5.71 -9.58 9.16
N LEU A 37 -5.52 -10.74 8.52
CA LEU A 37 -6.20 -11.08 7.27
C LEU A 37 -7.73 -11.11 7.42
N TYR A 38 -8.25 -11.79 8.43
CA TYR A 38 -9.69 -11.87 8.66
C TYR A 38 -10.34 -10.52 9.00
N THR A 39 -9.60 -9.60 9.62
CA THR A 39 -10.14 -8.24 9.89
C THR A 39 -10.14 -7.34 8.65
N HIS A 40 -9.43 -7.72 7.60
CA HIS A 40 -9.38 -7.02 6.31
C HIS A 40 -10.19 -7.69 5.21
N LEU A 41 -11.06 -8.66 5.53
CA LEU A 41 -11.98 -9.19 4.53
C LEU A 41 -12.81 -8.06 3.90
N TYR A 42 -12.98 -8.15 2.58
CA TYR A 42 -13.75 -7.15 1.84
C TYR A 42 -15.20 -7.08 2.32
N ASP A 43 -15.79 -8.23 2.61
CA ASP A 43 -17.16 -8.38 3.11
C ASP A 43 -17.22 -9.42 4.24
N ASP A 44 -17.94 -9.12 5.29
CA ASP A 44 -18.20 -10.03 6.41
C ASP A 44 -18.95 -11.30 5.96
N ALA A 45 -19.71 -11.27 4.86
CA ALA A 45 -20.35 -12.44 4.26
C ALA A 45 -19.35 -13.48 3.74
N GLN A 46 -18.09 -13.09 3.51
CA GLN A 46 -17.01 -13.99 3.11
C GLN A 46 -16.38 -14.74 4.30
N LEU A 47 -16.81 -14.49 5.53
CA LEU A 47 -16.24 -15.10 6.70
C LEU A 47 -16.54 -16.61 6.76
N LYS A 48 -15.53 -17.42 6.48
CA LYS A 48 -15.55 -18.89 6.51
C LYS A 48 -14.18 -19.43 6.92
N ASN A 49 -14.08 -20.72 7.11
CA ASN A 49 -12.78 -21.38 7.15
C ASN A 49 -12.26 -21.52 5.71
N TYR A 50 -11.14 -20.85 5.43
CA TYR A 50 -10.48 -20.89 4.11
C TYR A 50 -9.53 -22.07 4.03
N GLU A 51 -9.57 -22.79 2.92
CA GLU A 51 -8.65 -23.89 2.61
C GLU A 51 -7.45 -23.37 1.81
N ARG A 52 -6.26 -23.60 2.35
CA ARG A 52 -5.02 -23.12 1.76
C ARG A 52 -4.74 -23.79 0.43
N GLY A 53 -4.54 -22.97 -0.61
CA GLY A 53 -4.26 -23.43 -1.98
C GLY A 53 -5.52 -23.68 -2.82
N GLU A 54 -6.72 -23.68 -2.20
CA GLU A 54 -7.98 -23.92 -2.88
C GLU A 54 -8.84 -22.66 -2.96
N ASP A 55 -8.95 -21.94 -1.85
CA ASP A 55 -9.85 -20.80 -1.74
C ASP A 55 -9.22 -19.47 -2.20
N TYR A 56 -10.03 -18.66 -2.86
CA TYR A 56 -9.75 -17.24 -3.13
C TYR A 56 -10.49 -16.35 -2.16
N VAL A 57 -9.88 -15.22 -1.82
CA VAL A 57 -10.45 -14.27 -0.88
C VAL A 57 -10.18 -12.83 -1.33
N ASN A 58 -11.15 -11.95 -1.16
CA ASN A 58 -11.03 -10.52 -1.42
C ASN A 58 -10.74 -9.77 -0.12
N PHE A 59 -9.69 -8.94 -0.15
CA PHE A 59 -9.31 -8.09 0.97
C PHE A 59 -9.57 -6.62 0.65
N ARG A 60 -9.84 -5.84 1.69
CA ARG A 60 -9.86 -4.38 1.64
C ARG A 60 -8.59 -3.87 2.32
N PRO A 61 -7.61 -3.35 1.56
CA PRO A 61 -6.42 -2.78 2.16
C PRO A 61 -6.77 -1.48 2.91
N ASP A 62 -5.97 -1.14 3.90
CA ASP A 62 -6.04 0.12 4.64
C ASP A 62 -4.93 1.10 4.20
N ARG A 63 -3.97 0.65 3.42
CA ARG A 63 -2.89 1.44 2.84
C ARG A 63 -2.33 0.79 1.58
N VAL A 64 -1.83 1.62 0.66
CA VAL A 64 -1.04 1.18 -0.50
C VAL A 64 0.30 1.91 -0.50
N ALA A 65 1.39 1.15 -0.50
CA ALA A 65 2.75 1.67 -0.71
C ALA A 65 3.29 1.10 -2.03
N MET A 66 3.81 1.96 -2.89
CA MET A 66 4.28 1.62 -4.23
C MET A 66 5.75 2.01 -4.39
N GLN A 67 6.53 1.15 -5.03
CA GLN A 67 7.89 1.49 -5.46
C GLN A 67 7.86 2.20 -6.82
N ASP A 68 8.90 2.96 -7.14
CA ASP A 68 9.01 3.75 -8.36
C ASP A 68 8.83 2.92 -9.65
N ALA A 69 9.45 1.75 -9.74
CA ALA A 69 9.38 0.92 -10.94
C ALA A 69 7.96 0.42 -11.26
N THR A 70 7.19 0.03 -10.25
CA THR A 70 5.83 -0.53 -10.41
C THR A 70 4.73 0.51 -10.29
N ALA A 71 4.97 1.63 -9.60
CA ALA A 71 4.01 2.72 -9.43
C ALA A 71 3.59 3.34 -10.76
N GLN A 72 4.48 3.39 -11.76
CA GLN A 72 4.16 3.90 -13.09
C GLN A 72 2.95 3.17 -13.69
N MET A 73 2.99 1.85 -13.69
CA MET A 73 1.92 1.02 -14.22
C MET A 73 0.64 1.16 -13.37
N ALA A 74 0.77 1.10 -12.05
CA ALA A 74 -0.37 1.22 -11.13
C ALA A 74 -1.07 2.58 -11.27
N LEU A 75 -0.32 3.67 -11.36
CA LEU A 75 -0.87 5.01 -11.51
C LEU A 75 -1.47 5.24 -12.90
N LEU A 76 -0.90 4.69 -13.96
CA LEU A 76 -1.52 4.71 -15.30
C LEU A 76 -2.85 3.97 -15.31
N GLN A 77 -2.94 2.80 -14.69
CA GLN A 77 -4.18 2.05 -14.54
C GLN A 77 -5.22 2.82 -13.72
N PHE A 78 -4.77 3.47 -12.64
CA PHE A 78 -5.62 4.32 -11.80
C PHE A 78 -6.20 5.50 -12.59
N ILE A 79 -5.39 6.20 -13.38
CA ILE A 79 -5.84 7.30 -14.25
C ILE A 79 -6.85 6.78 -15.28
N ASN A 80 -6.55 5.67 -15.94
CA ASN A 80 -7.41 5.06 -16.95
C ASN A 80 -8.76 4.58 -16.37
N ALA A 81 -8.78 4.22 -15.09
CA ALA A 81 -10.02 3.89 -14.37
C ALA A 81 -10.92 5.10 -14.08
N GLY A 82 -10.46 6.33 -14.38
CA GLY A 82 -11.24 7.57 -14.24
C GLY A 82 -11.58 7.91 -12.79
N LYS A 83 -10.73 7.54 -11.85
CA LYS A 83 -10.93 7.85 -10.42
C LYS A 83 -10.34 9.21 -10.06
N ASP A 84 -11.07 9.97 -9.25
CA ASP A 84 -10.64 11.31 -8.82
C ASP A 84 -9.75 11.30 -7.59
N SER A 85 -9.80 10.23 -6.78
CA SER A 85 -9.02 10.09 -5.56
C SER A 85 -8.76 8.63 -5.20
N ALA A 86 -7.66 8.37 -4.50
CA ALA A 86 -7.38 7.06 -3.92
C ALA A 86 -8.35 6.76 -2.75
N ALA A 87 -8.83 5.53 -2.68
CA ALA A 87 -9.78 5.08 -1.64
C ALA A 87 -9.13 4.94 -0.25
N VAL A 88 -7.81 4.77 -0.21
CA VAL A 88 -7.02 4.62 1.03
C VAL A 88 -5.75 5.46 0.93
N PRO A 89 -5.09 5.77 2.07
CA PRO A 89 -3.78 6.41 2.06
C PRO A 89 -2.80 5.67 1.16
N SER A 90 -2.20 6.39 0.24
CA SER A 90 -1.30 5.82 -0.78
C SER A 90 -0.02 6.62 -0.87
N THR A 91 1.10 5.92 -1.08
CA THR A 91 2.43 6.53 -1.16
C THR A 91 3.26 5.89 -2.28
N VAL A 92 4.13 6.70 -2.89
CA VAL A 92 5.15 6.27 -3.86
C VAL A 92 6.52 6.55 -3.28
N HIS A 93 7.42 5.58 -3.38
CA HIS A 93 8.78 5.64 -2.86
C HIS A 93 9.78 5.41 -3.99
N CYS A 94 10.70 6.37 -4.21
CA CYS A 94 11.67 6.35 -5.29
C CYS A 94 13.04 5.92 -4.77
N ASP A 95 13.25 4.61 -4.63
CA ASP A 95 14.48 4.04 -4.09
C ASP A 95 15.13 2.94 -4.98
N HIS A 96 14.37 2.29 -5.88
CA HIS A 96 14.88 1.18 -6.67
C HIS A 96 15.65 1.58 -7.92
N LEU A 97 15.50 2.82 -8.40
CA LEU A 97 16.23 3.35 -9.57
C LEU A 97 17.54 4.07 -9.19
N ILE A 98 17.94 4.01 -7.94
CA ILE A 98 19.22 4.48 -7.41
C ILE A 98 20.20 3.32 -7.44
N GLN A 99 21.43 3.53 -7.96
CA GLN A 99 22.39 2.45 -8.14
C GLN A 99 23.17 2.10 -6.88
N ALA A 100 23.17 2.97 -5.87
CA ALA A 100 23.88 2.83 -4.59
C ALA A 100 25.41 2.72 -4.76
N TYR A 101 25.97 3.48 -5.72
CA TYR A 101 27.41 3.60 -5.87
C TYR A 101 28.04 4.44 -4.74
N LYS A 102 29.35 4.33 -4.62
CA LYS A 102 30.12 5.14 -3.65
C LYS A 102 29.97 6.63 -3.99
N GLY A 103 29.56 7.40 -2.99
CA GLY A 103 29.32 8.85 -3.12
C GLY A 103 27.86 9.17 -3.36
N ALA A 104 27.10 9.35 -2.26
CA ALA A 104 25.65 9.58 -2.30
C ALA A 104 25.24 10.79 -3.19
N GLY A 105 25.99 11.88 -3.15
CA GLY A 105 25.68 13.08 -3.95
C GLY A 105 25.73 12.82 -5.47
N PRO A 106 26.84 12.36 -6.03
CA PRO A 106 26.93 11.99 -7.44
C PRO A 106 25.95 10.91 -7.86
N ASP A 107 25.73 9.90 -7.02
CA ASP A 107 24.83 8.78 -7.30
C ASP A 107 23.36 9.25 -7.44
N ILE A 108 22.88 10.08 -6.53
CA ILE A 108 21.55 10.70 -6.60
C ILE A 108 21.44 11.65 -7.81
N ALA A 109 22.47 12.41 -8.12
CA ALA A 109 22.46 13.29 -9.31
C ALA A 109 22.28 12.44 -10.59
N THR A 110 23.07 11.38 -10.74
CA THR A 110 22.97 10.44 -11.86
C THR A 110 21.60 9.79 -11.94
N ALA A 111 21.07 9.28 -10.84
CA ALA A 111 19.75 8.66 -10.81
C ALA A 111 18.66 9.65 -11.22
N THR A 112 18.71 10.88 -10.72
CA THR A 112 17.74 11.94 -11.02
C THR A 112 17.77 12.35 -12.49
N GLU A 113 18.96 12.45 -13.08
CA GLU A 113 19.12 12.78 -14.49
C GLU A 113 18.64 11.65 -15.41
N THR A 114 19.10 10.43 -15.14
CA THR A 114 18.79 9.25 -15.95
C THR A 114 17.31 8.88 -15.92
N ASN A 115 16.65 9.04 -14.77
CA ASN A 115 15.25 8.64 -14.55
C ASN A 115 14.32 9.85 -14.42
N ARG A 116 14.69 11.00 -14.94
CA ARG A 116 13.93 12.26 -14.80
C ARG A 116 12.48 12.10 -15.19
N GLU A 117 12.21 11.52 -16.35
CA GLU A 117 10.84 11.34 -16.88
C GLU A 117 9.98 10.51 -15.92
N VAL A 118 10.52 9.44 -15.36
CA VAL A 118 9.84 8.59 -14.39
C VAL A 118 9.52 9.36 -13.12
N TYR A 119 10.51 10.04 -12.55
CA TYR A 119 10.32 10.77 -11.29
C TYR A 119 9.37 11.96 -11.45
N ASP A 120 9.43 12.65 -12.58
CA ASP A 120 8.51 13.76 -12.89
C ASP A 120 7.07 13.24 -13.02
N PHE A 121 6.85 12.16 -13.77
CA PHE A 121 5.53 11.51 -13.87
C PHE A 121 4.98 11.11 -12.50
N LEU A 122 5.78 10.41 -11.69
CA LEU A 122 5.35 9.94 -10.37
C LEU A 122 5.03 11.10 -9.43
N ARG A 123 5.83 12.16 -9.44
CA ARG A 123 5.59 13.38 -8.66
C ARG A 123 4.29 14.06 -9.07
N ASP A 124 4.09 14.28 -10.36
CA ASP A 124 2.98 15.06 -10.88
C ASP A 124 1.65 14.33 -10.67
N VAL A 125 1.61 13.02 -10.94
CA VAL A 125 0.43 12.19 -10.67
C VAL A 125 0.15 12.11 -9.17
N SER A 126 1.16 11.90 -8.34
CA SER A 126 1.02 11.86 -6.89
C SER A 126 0.43 13.17 -6.35
N SER A 127 0.94 14.31 -6.82
CA SER A 127 0.44 15.64 -6.45
C SER A 127 -1.02 15.82 -6.84
N ARG A 128 -1.40 15.43 -8.06
CA ARG A 128 -2.76 15.57 -8.58
C ARG A 128 -3.79 14.79 -7.75
N PHE A 129 -3.45 13.58 -7.34
CA PHE A 129 -4.40 12.66 -6.66
C PHE A 129 -4.22 12.58 -5.14
N GLY A 130 -3.40 13.46 -4.54
CA GLY A 130 -3.16 13.49 -3.11
C GLY A 130 -2.44 12.24 -2.58
N ILE A 131 -1.60 11.63 -3.42
CA ILE A 131 -0.73 10.49 -3.08
C ILE A 131 0.58 11.03 -2.51
N GLY A 132 1.11 10.42 -1.47
CA GLY A 132 2.39 10.82 -0.91
C GLY A 132 3.55 10.46 -1.83
N PHE A 133 4.47 11.39 -2.04
CA PHE A 133 5.63 11.19 -2.89
C PHE A 133 6.93 11.32 -2.11
N TRP A 134 7.63 10.21 -1.95
CA TRP A 134 8.99 10.14 -1.42
C TRP A 134 9.98 10.21 -2.56
N LYS A 135 10.58 11.39 -2.73
CA LYS A 135 11.55 11.66 -3.79
C LYS A 135 12.79 10.77 -3.67
N PRO A 136 13.60 10.62 -4.76
CA PRO A 136 14.86 9.91 -4.71
C PRO A 136 15.74 10.36 -3.53
N GLY A 137 16.27 9.41 -2.77
CA GLY A 137 17.09 9.68 -1.59
C GLY A 137 16.32 9.98 -0.30
N ALA A 138 14.99 9.96 -0.30
CA ALA A 138 14.19 10.23 0.91
C ALA A 138 14.01 9.00 1.82
N GLY A 139 14.47 7.82 1.44
CA GLY A 139 14.37 6.58 2.21
C GLY A 139 13.96 5.41 1.33
N ILE A 140 13.88 4.23 1.93
CA ILE A 140 13.53 2.98 1.25
C ILE A 140 12.09 2.54 1.60
N ILE A 141 11.35 2.06 0.59
CA ILE A 141 9.97 1.60 0.77
C ILE A 141 9.84 0.49 1.82
N HIS A 142 10.84 -0.38 1.92
CA HIS A 142 10.82 -1.51 2.86
C HIS A 142 10.87 -1.11 4.34
N GLN A 143 11.01 0.17 4.63
CA GLN A 143 10.98 0.74 6.00
C GLN A 143 9.63 1.39 6.36
N VAL A 144 8.65 1.32 5.49
CA VAL A 144 7.33 1.97 5.64
C VAL A 144 6.28 1.01 6.20
#